data_d914fa53a3191f45f51c2c9cb42a5d9a
#
_entry.id   d914fa53a3191f45f51c2c9cb42a5d9a
#
_cell.length_a   1.000
_cell.length_b   1.000
_cell.length_c   1.000
_cell.angle_alpha   90.00
_cell.angle_beta   90.00
_cell.angle_gamma   90.00
#
_symmetry.space_group_name_H-M   'P 1'
#
loop_
_entity.id
_entity.type
_entity.pdbx_description
1 polymer ?
#
loop_
_entity_poly.entity_id
_entity_poly.type
_entity_poly.pdbx_seq_one_letter_code
_entity_poly.pdbx_strand_id
1 'polypeptide(L)'
;MSVSTHVLDAGLGTPAAGVSVILSARADGWLDVESGVTDADGRYRFTVDAPPGTYCLVFGTGAYFAARGVATFYPEVAITFMIPEPAAGAAGHFHVPLLLSPFAYSTYRGS
;
A
#
# COMPACT_ATOMS: atom_id res chain seq x y z
N MET A 1 15.68 2.45 3.70
CA MET A 1 14.94 2.98 2.54
C MET A 1 13.51 3.25 2.97
N SER A 2 12.87 4.23 2.36
CA SER A 2 11.53 4.64 2.76
C SER A 2 10.46 4.03 1.85
N VAL A 3 9.26 3.86 2.39
CA VAL A 3 8.11 3.29 1.67
C VAL A 3 6.92 4.21 1.86
N SER A 4 6.16 4.44 0.81
CA SER A 4 4.91 5.19 0.88
C SER A 4 3.90 4.62 -0.10
N THR A 5 2.65 4.98 0.10
CA THR A 5 1.55 4.59 -0.78
C THR A 5 0.62 5.77 -1.04
N HIS A 6 -0.14 5.68 -2.10
CA HIS A 6 -1.20 6.61 -2.44
C HIS A 6 -2.36 5.82 -3.04
N VAL A 7 -3.50 5.86 -2.38
CA VAL A 7 -4.69 5.12 -2.82
C VAL A 7 -5.65 6.09 -3.48
N LEU A 8 -5.99 5.79 -4.73
CA LEU A 8 -6.96 6.55 -5.51
C LEU A 8 -8.20 5.68 -5.72
N ASP A 9 -9.37 6.21 -5.37
CA ASP A 9 -10.64 5.58 -5.71
C ASP A 9 -10.95 5.93 -7.17
N ALA A 10 -10.65 4.99 -8.07
CA ALA A 10 -10.83 5.18 -9.51
C ALA A 10 -12.30 5.20 -9.90
N GLY A 11 -13.19 4.63 -9.08
CA GLY A 11 -14.64 4.69 -9.32
C GLY A 11 -15.19 6.09 -9.11
N LEU A 12 -14.65 6.84 -8.15
CA LEU A 12 -15.04 8.21 -7.86
C LEU A 12 -14.13 9.26 -8.51
N GLY A 13 -12.90 8.88 -8.86
CA GLY A 13 -11.88 9.80 -9.35
C GLY A 13 -11.27 10.68 -8.25
N THR A 14 -11.33 10.23 -6.99
CA THR A 14 -10.85 10.98 -5.83
C THR A 14 -9.91 10.14 -4.97
N PRO A 15 -9.06 10.77 -4.15
CA PRO A 15 -8.26 10.02 -3.19
C PRO A 15 -9.12 9.18 -2.25
N ALA A 16 -8.64 8.00 -1.88
CA ALA A 16 -9.31 7.13 -0.93
C ALA A 16 -8.74 7.35 0.47
N ALA A 17 -9.44 8.14 1.28
CA ALA A 17 -9.08 8.40 2.66
C ALA A 17 -9.61 7.29 3.57
N GLY A 18 -8.90 7.01 4.66
CA GLY A 18 -9.36 6.05 5.67
C GLY A 18 -9.16 4.59 5.32
N VAL A 19 -8.30 4.29 4.35
CA VAL A 19 -7.94 2.91 4.00
C VAL A 19 -6.83 2.44 4.93
N SER A 20 -7.06 1.32 5.63
CA SER A 20 -6.01 0.73 6.44
C SER A 20 -4.94 0.11 5.54
N VAL A 21 -3.68 0.25 5.93
CA VAL A 21 -2.56 -0.32 5.22
C VAL A 21 -1.56 -0.91 6.21
N ILE A 22 -1.08 -2.10 5.93
CA ILE A 22 -0.11 -2.81 6.75
C ILE A 22 1.09 -3.13 5.88
N LEU A 23 2.28 -2.75 6.34
CA LEU A 23 3.55 -3.16 5.74
C LEU A 23 4.07 -4.37 6.48
N SER A 24 4.28 -5.46 5.75
CA SER A 24 4.85 -6.70 6.28
C SER A 24 6.15 -7.02 5.58
N ALA A 25 7.09 -7.60 6.30
CA ALA A 25 8.34 -8.08 5.75
C ALA A 25 8.32 -9.60 5.67
N ARG A 26 8.90 -10.15 4.60
CA ARG A 26 9.09 -11.59 4.50
C ARG A 26 10.30 -12.00 5.35
N ALA A 27 10.06 -12.93 6.26
CA ALA A 27 11.09 -13.55 7.05
C ALA A 27 10.83 -15.06 6.98
N ASP A 28 10.52 -15.68 8.11
CA ASP A 28 10.02 -17.06 8.16
C ASP A 28 8.48 -16.96 8.17
N GLY A 29 7.89 -16.70 7.02
CA GLY A 29 6.53 -16.21 6.86
C GLY A 29 6.52 -14.69 6.75
N TRP A 30 5.39 -14.07 7.11
CA TRP A 30 5.23 -12.61 7.07
C TRP A 30 5.23 -12.03 8.48
N LEU A 31 5.98 -10.95 8.67
CA LEU A 31 6.04 -10.22 9.92
C LEU A 31 5.54 -8.80 9.68
N ASP A 32 4.48 -8.40 10.40
CA ASP A 32 3.97 -7.04 10.33
C ASP A 32 5.00 -6.07 10.92
N VAL A 33 5.34 -5.03 10.15
CA VAL A 33 6.35 -4.05 10.50
C VAL A 33 5.71 -2.76 10.99
N GLU A 34 4.72 -2.27 10.26
CA GLU A 34 4.03 -1.03 10.59
C GLU A 34 2.64 -1.05 9.96
N SER A 35 1.67 -0.45 10.66
CA SER A 35 0.32 -0.23 10.13
C SER A 35 -0.05 1.23 10.21
N GLY A 36 -0.94 1.66 9.32
CA GLY A 36 -1.43 3.02 9.28
C GLY A 36 -2.75 3.11 8.55
N VAL A 37 -3.18 4.33 8.31
CA VAL A 37 -4.43 4.64 7.61
C VAL A 37 -4.16 5.78 6.66
N THR A 38 -4.67 5.72 5.44
CA THR A 38 -4.49 6.79 4.46
C THR A 38 -5.15 8.08 4.95
N ASP A 39 -4.51 9.20 4.68
CA ASP A 39 -4.99 10.53 5.05
C ASP A 39 -6.02 11.06 4.04
N ALA A 40 -6.41 12.34 4.18
CA ALA A 40 -7.40 12.96 3.31
C ALA A 40 -6.97 12.95 1.82
N ASP A 41 -5.68 12.89 1.54
CA ASP A 41 -5.12 12.82 0.19
C ASP A 41 -4.95 11.39 -0.29
N GLY A 42 -5.36 10.40 0.50
CA GLY A 42 -5.21 8.99 0.18
C GLY A 42 -3.78 8.48 0.35
N ARG A 43 -2.94 9.19 1.10
CA ARG A 43 -1.52 8.88 1.25
C ARG A 43 -1.19 8.34 2.63
N TYR A 44 -0.20 7.47 2.67
CA TYR A 44 0.46 7.09 3.91
C TYR A 44 1.96 6.91 3.64
N ARG A 45 2.78 7.54 4.48
CA ARG A 45 4.22 7.35 4.46
C ARG A 45 4.62 6.56 5.69
N PHE A 46 5.24 5.41 5.47
CA PHE A 46 5.73 4.58 6.57
C PHE A 46 6.93 5.24 7.25
N THR A 47 6.99 5.13 8.56
CA THR A 47 8.02 5.77 9.38
C THR A 47 9.27 4.91 9.51
N VAL A 48 9.13 3.59 9.32
CA VAL A 48 10.25 2.67 9.42
C VAL A 48 11.21 2.84 8.26
N ASP A 49 12.49 2.58 8.52
CA ASP A 49 13.49 2.42 7.48
C ASP A 49 13.52 0.94 7.08
N ALA A 50 13.14 0.67 5.83
CA ALA A 50 13.00 -0.69 5.34
C ALA A 50 14.30 -1.13 4.64
N PRO A 51 15.03 -2.11 5.19
CA PRO A 51 16.21 -2.66 4.51
C PRO A 51 15.83 -3.44 3.26
N PRO A 52 16.79 -3.74 2.38
CA PRO A 52 16.54 -4.60 1.23
C PRO A 52 15.85 -5.90 1.61
N GLY A 53 14.89 -6.33 0.81
CA GLY A 53 14.12 -7.54 1.07
C GLY A 53 12.79 -7.54 0.35
N THR A 54 11.97 -8.54 0.63
CA THR A 54 10.64 -8.68 0.08
C THR A 54 9.61 -8.24 1.11
N TYR A 55 8.66 -7.44 0.67
CA TYR A 55 7.63 -6.84 1.50
C TYR A 55 6.26 -7.03 0.89
N CYS A 56 5.23 -6.86 1.72
CA CYS A 56 3.84 -6.85 1.27
C CYS A 56 3.12 -5.67 1.90
N LEU A 57 2.35 -4.95 1.07
CA LEU A 57 1.37 -3.98 1.54
C LEU A 57 -0.01 -4.61 1.46
N VAL A 58 -0.72 -4.66 2.59
CA VAL A 58 -2.08 -5.17 2.66
C VAL A 58 -3.02 -4.01 2.94
N PHE A 59 -3.93 -3.76 2.00
CA PHE A 59 -4.90 -2.67 2.06
C PHE A 59 -6.27 -3.21 2.46
N GLY A 60 -6.88 -2.64 3.48
CA GLY A 60 -8.23 -3.00 3.94
C GLY A 60 -9.32 -2.42 3.05
N THR A 61 -9.33 -2.78 1.78
CA THR A 61 -10.23 -2.20 0.78
C THR A 61 -11.68 -2.63 0.96
N GLY A 62 -11.93 -3.85 1.42
CA GLY A 62 -13.29 -4.31 1.71
C GLY A 62 -13.98 -3.45 2.76
N ALA A 63 -13.27 -3.13 3.84
CA ALA A 63 -13.80 -2.24 4.87
C ALA A 63 -14.04 -0.82 4.36
N TYR A 64 -13.16 -0.32 3.50
CA TYR A 64 -13.33 0.99 2.87
C TYR A 64 -14.64 1.06 2.07
N PHE A 65 -14.90 0.07 1.23
CA PHE A 65 -16.12 0.04 0.43
C PHE A 65 -17.36 -0.25 1.29
N ALA A 66 -17.26 -1.13 2.29
CA ALA A 66 -18.36 -1.42 3.20
C ALA A 66 -18.85 -0.17 3.93
N ALA A 67 -17.93 0.69 4.38
CA ALA A 67 -18.28 1.94 5.03
C ALA A 67 -19.02 2.92 4.11
N ARG A 68 -18.91 2.75 2.80
CA ARG A 68 -19.61 3.55 1.78
C ARG A 68 -20.84 2.86 1.21
N GLY A 69 -21.17 1.66 1.68
CA GLY A 69 -22.29 0.89 1.15
C GLY A 69 -22.10 0.40 -0.27
N VAL A 70 -20.85 0.20 -0.70
CA VAL A 70 -20.47 -0.21 -2.05
C VAL A 70 -20.04 -1.67 -2.03
N ALA A 71 -20.66 -2.50 -2.88
CA ALA A 71 -20.23 -3.90 -3.02
C ALA A 71 -18.89 -3.98 -3.73
N THR A 72 -18.03 -4.89 -3.26
CA THR A 72 -16.73 -5.15 -3.87
C THR A 72 -16.49 -6.64 -3.97
N PHE A 73 -15.67 -7.05 -4.93
CA PHE A 73 -15.29 -8.46 -5.09
C PHE A 73 -14.06 -8.81 -4.23
N TYR A 74 -13.18 -7.84 -3.98
CA TYR A 74 -11.93 -8.08 -3.27
C TYR A 74 -12.03 -7.60 -1.82
N PRO A 75 -11.96 -8.52 -0.83
CA PRO A 75 -12.05 -8.12 0.59
C PRO A 75 -10.84 -7.33 1.06
N GLU A 76 -9.71 -7.53 0.38
CA GLU A 76 -8.47 -6.79 0.62
C GLU A 76 -7.63 -6.81 -0.64
N VAL A 77 -6.61 -5.96 -0.69
CA VAL A 77 -5.60 -5.96 -1.75
C VAL A 77 -4.24 -6.16 -1.11
N ALA A 78 -3.49 -7.16 -1.57
CA ALA A 78 -2.15 -7.44 -1.11
C ALA A 78 -1.17 -7.28 -2.27
N ILE A 79 -0.17 -6.41 -2.09
CA ILE A 79 0.84 -6.14 -3.11
C ILE A 79 2.19 -6.53 -2.57
N THR A 80 2.78 -7.55 -3.16
CA THR A 80 4.14 -7.98 -2.84
C THR A 80 5.13 -7.26 -3.73
N PHE A 81 6.15 -6.66 -3.14
CA PHE A 81 7.18 -5.94 -3.88
C PHE A 81 8.55 -6.17 -3.25
N MET A 82 9.57 -5.83 -4.00
CA MET A 82 10.95 -6.07 -3.57
C MET A 82 11.72 -4.77 -3.49
N ILE A 83 12.42 -4.58 -2.38
CA ILE A 83 13.44 -3.55 -2.25
C ILE A 83 14.78 -4.22 -2.55
N PRO A 84 15.42 -3.88 -3.69
CA PRO A 84 16.69 -4.51 -4.07
C PRO A 84 17.85 -3.98 -3.24
N GLU A 85 18.98 -4.69 -3.26
CA GLU A 85 20.21 -4.17 -2.71
C GLU A 85 20.56 -2.86 -3.40
N PRO A 86 20.84 -1.78 -2.66
CA PRO A 86 21.14 -0.50 -3.29
C PRO A 86 22.53 -0.51 -3.92
N ALA A 87 22.69 0.26 -4.97
CA ALA A 87 24.02 0.64 -5.40
C ALA A 87 24.71 1.44 -4.28
N ALA A 88 26.04 1.42 -4.26
CA ALA A 88 26.81 2.13 -3.24
C ALA A 88 26.42 3.62 -3.20
N GLY A 89 26.06 4.10 -2.03
CA GLY A 89 25.66 5.49 -1.80
C GLY A 89 24.21 5.81 -2.20
N ALA A 90 23.43 4.84 -2.67
CA ALA A 90 22.03 5.07 -3.03
C ALA A 90 21.14 4.99 -1.79
N ALA A 91 20.30 6.01 -1.60
CA ALA A 91 19.15 5.98 -0.70
C ALA A 91 17.90 5.81 -1.57
N GLY A 92 17.06 4.82 -1.26
CA GLY A 92 15.90 4.51 -2.04
C GLY A 92 14.61 4.99 -1.39
N HIS A 93 13.71 5.47 -2.22
CA HIS A 93 12.32 5.66 -1.85
C HIS A 93 11.45 4.78 -2.74
N PHE A 94 10.53 4.04 -2.12
CA PHE A 94 9.68 3.08 -2.82
C PHE A 94 8.24 3.50 -2.64
N HIS A 95 7.65 4.01 -3.70
CA HIS A 95 6.27 4.46 -3.72
C HIS A 95 5.42 3.43 -4.46
N VAL A 96 4.41 2.90 -3.77
CA VAL A 96 3.53 1.84 -4.26
C VAL A 96 2.10 2.38 -4.33
N PRO A 97 1.68 2.98 -5.45
CA PRO A 97 0.32 3.49 -5.61
C PRO A 97 -0.67 2.35 -5.81
N LEU A 98 -1.91 2.58 -5.38
CA LEU A 98 -3.02 1.69 -5.63
C LEU A 98 -4.15 2.45 -6.31
N LEU A 99 -4.53 2.01 -7.51
CA LEU A 99 -5.72 2.45 -8.22
C LEU A 99 -6.83 1.46 -7.89
N LEU A 100 -7.83 1.91 -7.15
CA LEU A 100 -8.82 1.05 -6.52
C LEU A 100 -10.20 1.29 -7.11
N SER A 101 -10.89 0.23 -7.49
CA SER A 101 -12.32 0.25 -7.80
C SER A 101 -12.99 -1.00 -7.20
N PRO A 102 -14.34 -1.06 -7.16
CA PRO A 102 -15.00 -2.17 -6.47
C PRO A 102 -14.69 -3.57 -7.03
N PHE A 103 -14.40 -3.69 -8.32
CA PHE A 103 -14.22 -4.98 -8.99
C PHE A 103 -12.90 -5.10 -9.74
N ALA A 104 -11.99 -4.14 -9.56
CA ALA A 104 -10.68 -4.17 -10.18
C ALA A 104 -9.71 -3.28 -9.42
N TYR A 105 -8.43 -3.57 -9.54
CA TYR A 105 -7.40 -2.68 -9.02
C TYR A 105 -6.14 -2.83 -9.85
N SER A 106 -5.29 -1.82 -9.78
CA SER A 106 -3.98 -1.87 -10.38
C SER A 106 -2.96 -1.15 -9.50
N THR A 107 -1.71 -1.50 -9.69
CA THR A 107 -0.60 -0.92 -8.97
C THR A 107 0.58 -0.76 -9.93
N TYR A 108 1.50 0.10 -9.56
CA TYR A 108 2.74 0.30 -10.32
C TYR A 108 3.80 0.85 -9.38
N ARG A 109 5.05 0.86 -9.81
CA ARG A 109 6.09 1.54 -9.04
C ARG A 109 6.04 3.03 -9.35
N GLY A 110 5.64 3.82 -8.36
CA GLY A 110 5.64 5.27 -8.46
C GLY A 110 7.04 5.87 -8.35
N SER A 111 7.15 7.09 -8.73
CA SER A 111 8.41 7.84 -8.63
C SER A 111 8.55 8.60 -7.31
#